data_c697f9efa9626976aae431e471167d37
#
_entry.id   c697f9efa9626976aae431e471167d37
#
_cell.length_a   1.000
_cell.length_b   1.000
_cell.length_c   1.000
_cell.angle_alpha   90.00
_cell.angle_beta   90.00
_cell.angle_gamma   90.00
#
_symmetry.space_group_name_H-M   'P 1'
#
loop_
_entity.id
_entity.type
_entity.pdbx_description
1 polymer ?
#
loop_
_entity_poly.entity_id
_entity_poly.type
_entity_poly.pdbx_seq_one_letter_code
_entity_poly.pdbx_strand_id
1 'polypeptide(L)'
;LTPIPVKYTLRYFERVSIETPKFIINSLLYSGLTVLICIAVGVPVGWIMARTKVPGRDLLDSLTTLILALPGTGIGIAYLRAFREPLPLINTALIGMWIVIPIVLGVRRLPYTVRGTFASLLIVHKSFEEAAESVGATKMTTFKDVTLPLIWKGVLVGSLYSFILALQE
;
A
#
# COMPACT_ATOMS: atom_id res chain seq x y z
N LEU A 1 -34.01 1.51 24.34
CA LEU A 1 -32.70 1.91 23.79
C LEU A 1 -32.70 3.44 23.71
N THR A 2 -32.06 4.11 24.65
CA THR A 2 -31.86 5.56 24.60
C THR A 2 -30.71 5.85 23.63
N PRO A 3 -30.85 6.77 22.66
CA PRO A 3 -29.83 7.10 21.69
C PRO A 3 -28.59 7.79 22.31
N ILE A 4 -28.72 8.26 23.54
CA ILE A 4 -27.62 8.88 24.29
C ILE A 4 -27.31 8.00 25.52
N PRO A 5 -26.08 7.47 25.67
CA PRO A 5 -25.73 6.65 26.80
C PRO A 5 -25.72 7.49 28.10
N VAL A 6 -26.33 6.96 29.16
CA VAL A 6 -26.41 7.62 30.48
C VAL A 6 -25.06 7.58 31.21
N LYS A 7 -24.19 6.63 30.86
CA LYS A 7 -22.83 6.50 31.38
C LYS A 7 -21.87 6.05 30.31
N TYR A 8 -20.74 6.74 30.20
CA TYR A 8 -19.62 6.34 29.37
C TYR A 8 -18.72 5.39 30.14
N THR A 9 -18.29 4.29 29.52
CA THR A 9 -17.42 3.29 30.16
C THR A 9 -16.37 2.80 29.16
N LEU A 10 -15.13 2.64 29.62
CA LEU A 10 -14.04 2.02 28.88
C LEU A 10 -13.95 0.50 29.06
N ARG A 11 -14.85 -0.09 29.83
CA ARG A 11 -14.86 -1.52 30.16
C ARG A 11 -14.78 -2.44 28.96
N TYR A 12 -15.42 -2.05 27.85
CA TYR A 12 -15.38 -2.86 26.64
C TYR A 12 -14.01 -2.79 25.93
N PHE A 13 -13.32 -1.66 26.01
CA PHE A 13 -11.95 -1.52 25.49
C PHE A 13 -10.96 -2.34 26.33
N GLU A 14 -11.08 -2.30 27.66
CA GLU A 14 -10.30 -3.16 28.56
C GLU A 14 -10.53 -4.64 28.26
N ARG A 15 -11.78 -5.02 28.09
CA ARG A 15 -12.15 -6.41 27.78
C ARG A 15 -11.53 -6.86 26.46
N VAL A 16 -11.64 -6.08 25.40
CA VAL A 16 -11.05 -6.38 24.09
C VAL A 16 -9.53 -6.49 24.18
N SER A 17 -8.86 -5.57 24.90
CA SER A 17 -7.39 -5.60 25.03
C SER A 17 -6.88 -6.79 25.86
N ILE A 18 -7.67 -7.30 26.79
CA ILE A 18 -7.30 -8.45 27.63
C ILE A 18 -7.68 -9.77 26.98
N GLU A 19 -8.89 -9.88 26.43
CA GLU A 19 -9.42 -11.13 25.87
C GLU A 19 -8.92 -11.41 24.44
N THR A 20 -8.58 -10.36 23.67
CA THR A 20 -8.25 -10.52 22.24
C THR A 20 -6.97 -9.82 21.78
N PRO A 21 -5.88 -9.78 22.57
CA PRO A 21 -4.66 -9.07 22.19
C PRO A 21 -4.03 -9.60 20.90
N LYS A 22 -4.18 -10.90 20.66
CA LYS A 22 -3.65 -11.58 19.46
C LYS A 22 -4.25 -11.02 18.17
N PHE A 23 -5.52 -10.68 18.16
CA PHE A 23 -6.16 -10.11 16.94
C PHE A 23 -5.68 -8.69 16.68
N ILE A 24 -5.47 -7.88 17.72
CA ILE A 24 -4.91 -6.53 17.61
C ILE A 24 -3.50 -6.59 17.00
N ILE A 25 -2.65 -7.49 17.54
CA ILE A 25 -1.28 -7.68 17.06
C ILE A 25 -1.27 -8.16 15.60
N ASN A 26 -2.13 -9.10 15.24
CA ASN A 26 -2.25 -9.59 13.87
C ASN A 26 -2.69 -8.48 12.91
N SER A 27 -3.68 -7.65 13.28
CA SER A 27 -4.13 -6.52 12.46
C SER A 27 -3.00 -5.52 12.21
N LEU A 28 -2.23 -5.18 13.26
CA LEU A 28 -1.07 -4.29 13.14
C LEU A 28 0.03 -4.91 12.26
N LEU A 29 0.32 -6.19 12.42
CA LEU A 29 1.31 -6.90 11.65
C LEU A 29 0.93 -6.97 10.15
N TYR A 30 -0.30 -7.37 9.85
CA TYR A 30 -0.76 -7.48 8.47
C TYR A 30 -0.84 -6.11 7.80
N SER A 31 -1.32 -5.08 8.49
CA SER A 31 -1.33 -3.71 7.99
C SER A 31 0.09 -3.17 7.76
N GLY A 32 1.03 -3.46 8.67
CA GLY A 32 2.43 -3.09 8.54
C GLY A 32 3.08 -3.75 7.32
N LEU A 33 2.87 -5.07 7.13
CA LEU A 33 3.36 -5.79 5.95
C LEU A 33 2.72 -5.27 4.65
N THR A 34 1.43 -4.96 4.69
CA THR A 34 0.72 -4.31 3.58
C THR A 34 1.39 -3.02 3.16
N VAL A 35 1.73 -2.16 4.11
CA VAL A 35 2.42 -0.89 3.83
C VAL A 35 3.80 -1.10 3.24
N LEU A 36 4.56 -2.07 3.73
CA LEU A 36 5.87 -2.41 3.17
C LEU A 36 5.75 -2.83 1.69
N ILE A 37 4.74 -3.64 1.36
CA ILE A 37 4.44 -4.03 -0.03
C ILE A 37 4.05 -2.79 -0.85
N CYS A 38 3.18 -1.92 -0.30
CA CYS A 38 2.76 -0.70 -0.98
C CYS A 38 3.93 0.26 -1.25
N ILE A 39 4.88 0.39 -0.33
CA ILE A 39 6.09 1.20 -0.53
C ILE A 39 7.00 0.55 -1.57
N ALA A 40 7.29 -0.75 -1.42
CA ALA A 40 8.20 -1.48 -2.30
C ALA A 40 7.76 -1.48 -3.76
N VAL A 41 6.46 -1.53 -4.02
CA VAL A 41 5.89 -1.53 -5.38
C VAL A 41 5.39 -0.15 -5.79
N GLY A 42 4.71 0.56 -4.90
CA GLY A 42 4.04 1.83 -5.19
C GLY A 42 5.00 2.98 -5.47
N VAL A 43 6.15 3.03 -4.78
CA VAL A 43 7.15 4.08 -5.02
C VAL A 43 7.79 3.94 -6.41
N PRO A 44 8.30 2.77 -6.83
CA PRO A 44 8.79 2.58 -8.20
C PRO A 44 7.73 2.85 -9.26
N VAL A 45 6.49 2.37 -9.07
CA VAL A 45 5.39 2.61 -10.02
C VAL A 45 5.08 4.10 -10.14
N GLY A 46 4.94 4.81 -9.01
CA GLY A 46 4.70 6.26 -9.01
C GLY A 46 5.84 7.04 -9.66
N TRP A 47 7.10 6.60 -9.47
CA TRP A 47 8.25 7.19 -10.12
C TRP A 47 8.25 6.95 -11.64
N ILE A 48 7.99 5.72 -12.08
CA ILE A 48 7.85 5.39 -13.52
C ILE A 48 6.79 6.28 -14.15
N MET A 49 5.63 6.42 -13.52
CA MET A 49 4.54 7.23 -14.03
C MET A 49 4.89 8.73 -14.12
N ALA A 50 5.67 9.26 -13.19
CA ALA A 50 6.00 10.68 -13.14
C ALA A 50 7.22 11.06 -14.01
N ARG A 51 8.24 10.21 -14.08
CA ARG A 51 9.57 10.53 -14.60
C ARG A 51 9.91 9.86 -15.92
N THR A 52 9.17 8.84 -16.32
CA THR A 52 9.48 8.09 -17.55
C THR A 52 8.41 8.27 -18.63
N LYS A 53 8.81 8.02 -19.86
CA LYS A 53 7.91 7.98 -21.04
C LYS A 53 7.81 6.55 -21.60
N VAL A 54 7.98 5.54 -20.76
CA VAL A 54 7.90 4.14 -21.22
C VAL A 54 6.51 3.82 -21.75
N PRO A 55 6.42 3.02 -22.84
CA PRO A 55 5.14 2.54 -23.32
C PRO A 55 4.45 1.70 -22.22
N GLY A 56 3.13 1.88 -22.04
CA GLY A 56 2.39 1.22 -20.97
C GLY A 56 2.23 2.03 -19.68
N ARG A 57 2.83 3.22 -19.58
CA ARG A 57 2.64 4.11 -18.43
C ARG A 57 1.18 4.41 -18.15
N ASP A 58 0.41 4.70 -19.18
CA ASP A 58 -1.02 5.04 -19.08
C ASP A 58 -1.85 3.80 -18.68
N LEU A 59 -1.38 2.60 -19.05
CA LEU A 59 -1.96 1.34 -18.58
C LEU A 59 -1.73 1.16 -17.08
N LEU A 60 -0.53 1.44 -16.57
CA LEU A 60 -0.25 1.40 -15.12
C LEU A 60 -1.15 2.37 -14.36
N ASP A 61 -1.35 3.57 -14.87
CA ASP A 61 -2.25 4.55 -14.27
C ASP A 61 -3.70 4.05 -14.26
N SER A 62 -4.16 3.52 -15.38
CA SER A 62 -5.51 2.95 -15.51
C SER A 62 -5.71 1.76 -14.57
N LEU A 63 -4.75 0.84 -14.47
CA LEU A 63 -4.82 -0.32 -13.59
C LEU A 63 -4.87 0.10 -12.11
N THR A 64 -4.03 1.06 -11.69
CA THR A 64 -4.05 1.55 -10.31
C THR A 64 -5.37 2.23 -9.97
N THR A 65 -5.97 2.95 -10.92
CA THR A 65 -7.28 3.59 -10.73
C THR A 65 -8.42 2.57 -10.69
N LEU A 66 -8.37 1.56 -11.57
CA LEU A 66 -9.38 0.51 -11.67
C LEU A 66 -9.56 -0.26 -10.34
N ILE A 67 -8.47 -0.53 -9.64
CA ILE A 67 -8.50 -1.23 -8.34
C ILE A 67 -9.39 -0.48 -7.33
N LEU A 68 -9.39 0.85 -7.34
CA LEU A 68 -10.22 1.67 -6.45
C LEU A 68 -11.71 1.58 -6.77
N ALA A 69 -12.07 1.33 -8.02
CA ALA A 69 -13.46 1.21 -8.46
C ALA A 69 -14.07 -0.16 -8.14
N LEU A 70 -13.26 -1.18 -7.86
CA LEU A 70 -13.76 -2.52 -7.59
C LEU A 70 -14.32 -2.66 -6.16
N PRO A 71 -15.51 -3.26 -5.99
CA PRO A 71 -16.08 -3.49 -4.67
C PRO A 71 -15.25 -4.54 -3.91
N GLY A 72 -14.96 -4.25 -2.62
CA GLY A 72 -14.10 -5.10 -1.80
C GLY A 72 -14.58 -6.54 -1.67
N THR A 73 -15.88 -6.74 -1.53
CA THR A 73 -16.51 -8.08 -1.49
C THR A 73 -16.28 -8.86 -2.77
N GLY A 74 -16.38 -8.20 -3.94
CA GLY A 74 -16.09 -8.80 -5.23
C GLY A 74 -14.64 -9.25 -5.36
N ILE A 75 -13.70 -8.38 -4.95
CA ILE A 75 -12.27 -8.71 -4.91
C ILE A 75 -12.03 -9.90 -3.97
N GLY A 76 -12.61 -9.90 -2.76
CA GLY A 76 -12.47 -10.99 -1.80
C GLY A 76 -12.91 -12.34 -2.38
N ILE A 77 -14.07 -12.39 -3.03
CA ILE A 77 -14.58 -13.62 -3.68
C ILE A 77 -13.65 -14.06 -4.82
N ALA A 78 -13.15 -13.12 -5.62
CA ALA A 78 -12.22 -13.41 -6.70
C ALA A 78 -10.92 -14.04 -6.17
N TYR A 79 -10.36 -13.50 -5.08
CA TYR A 79 -9.16 -14.07 -4.44
C TYR A 79 -9.42 -15.44 -3.82
N LEU A 80 -10.57 -15.65 -3.16
CA LEU A 80 -10.94 -16.96 -2.63
C LEU A 80 -10.98 -18.01 -3.72
N ARG A 81 -11.51 -17.67 -4.89
CA ARG A 81 -11.54 -18.58 -6.05
C ARG A 81 -10.17 -18.79 -6.67
N ALA A 82 -9.42 -17.70 -6.90
CA ALA A 82 -8.12 -17.76 -7.56
C ALA A 82 -7.06 -18.53 -6.75
N PHE A 83 -7.09 -18.41 -5.42
CA PHE A 83 -6.08 -19.00 -4.54
C PHE A 83 -6.49 -20.33 -3.90
N ARG A 84 -7.68 -20.83 -4.23
CA ARG A 84 -8.17 -22.13 -3.77
C ARG A 84 -7.43 -23.29 -4.42
N GLU A 85 -7.15 -23.18 -5.71
CA GLU A 85 -6.44 -24.19 -6.47
C GLU A 85 -4.94 -24.17 -6.12
N PRO A 86 -4.32 -25.35 -5.95
CA PRO A 86 -2.87 -25.42 -5.75
C PRO A 86 -2.12 -24.80 -6.93
N LEU A 87 -1.17 -23.91 -6.64
CA LEU A 87 -0.31 -23.38 -7.70
C LEU A 87 0.60 -24.48 -8.26
N PRO A 88 0.73 -24.62 -9.60
CA PRO A 88 1.53 -25.68 -10.23
C PRO A 88 2.98 -25.72 -9.77
N LEU A 89 3.56 -24.56 -9.37
CA LEU A 89 4.97 -24.42 -8.94
C LEU A 89 5.21 -24.89 -7.50
N ILE A 90 4.27 -24.67 -6.59
CA ILE A 90 4.44 -24.95 -5.15
C ILE A 90 3.51 -26.06 -4.65
N ASN A 91 2.64 -26.59 -5.50
CA ASN A 91 1.66 -27.63 -5.21
C ASN A 91 0.89 -27.42 -3.89
N THR A 92 0.68 -26.16 -3.53
CA THR A 92 0.00 -25.74 -2.29
C THR A 92 -1.01 -24.64 -2.62
N ALA A 93 -2.20 -24.74 -2.02
CA ALA A 93 -3.21 -23.70 -2.13
C ALA A 93 -2.80 -22.49 -1.29
N LEU A 94 -2.74 -21.31 -1.90
CA LEU A 94 -2.33 -20.08 -1.21
C LEU A 94 -3.34 -19.62 -0.16
N ILE A 95 -4.60 -20.00 -0.28
CA ILE A 95 -5.69 -19.54 0.59
C ILE A 95 -5.46 -19.83 2.08
N GLY A 96 -4.66 -20.86 2.41
CA GLY A 96 -4.32 -21.21 3.77
C GLY A 96 -3.08 -20.47 4.32
N MET A 97 -2.38 -19.72 3.50
CA MET A 97 -1.13 -19.04 3.90
C MET A 97 -1.42 -17.64 4.44
N TRP A 98 -0.92 -17.36 5.64
CA TRP A 98 -1.08 -16.06 6.29
C TRP A 98 -0.56 -14.87 5.45
N ILE A 99 0.46 -15.08 4.62
CA ILE A 99 1.07 -14.06 3.76
C ILE A 99 0.13 -13.55 2.66
N VAL A 100 -0.89 -14.31 2.30
CA VAL A 100 -1.86 -13.93 1.26
C VAL A 100 -2.66 -12.70 1.70
N ILE A 101 -2.97 -12.59 2.99
CA ILE A 101 -3.73 -11.46 3.52
C ILE A 101 -3.02 -10.11 3.24
N PRO A 102 -1.75 -9.89 3.67
CA PRO A 102 -1.08 -8.64 3.39
C PRO A 102 -0.81 -8.41 1.89
N ILE A 103 -0.66 -9.45 1.07
CA ILE A 103 -0.53 -9.30 -0.39
C ILE A 103 -1.83 -8.77 -1.00
N VAL A 104 -2.97 -9.38 -0.67
CA VAL A 104 -4.29 -8.97 -1.16
C VAL A 104 -4.61 -7.55 -0.73
N LEU A 105 -4.39 -7.22 0.55
CA LEU A 105 -4.55 -5.87 1.06
C LEU A 105 -3.57 -4.90 0.37
N GLY A 106 -2.33 -5.34 0.14
CA GLY A 106 -1.30 -4.57 -0.56
C GLY A 106 -1.74 -4.16 -1.96
N VAL A 107 -2.20 -5.11 -2.76
CA VAL A 107 -2.72 -4.80 -4.10
C VAL A 107 -3.86 -3.79 -4.04
N ARG A 108 -4.80 -3.97 -3.11
CA ARG A 108 -5.96 -3.09 -2.97
C ARG A 108 -5.61 -1.68 -2.48
N ARG A 109 -4.58 -1.54 -1.64
CA ARG A 109 -4.13 -0.27 -1.05
C ARG A 109 -2.99 0.40 -1.82
N LEU A 110 -2.38 -0.32 -2.76
CA LEU A 110 -1.31 0.18 -3.63
C LEU A 110 -1.58 1.56 -4.26
N PRO A 111 -2.79 1.84 -4.80
CA PRO A 111 -3.09 3.10 -5.45
C PRO A 111 -2.80 4.34 -4.60
N TYR A 112 -3.00 4.27 -3.29
CA TYR A 112 -2.78 5.41 -2.39
C TYR A 112 -1.30 5.79 -2.30
N THR A 113 -0.42 4.81 -2.16
CA THR A 113 1.04 5.03 -2.14
C THR A 113 1.55 5.47 -3.52
N VAL A 114 1.04 4.87 -4.60
CA VAL A 114 1.37 5.29 -5.97
C VAL A 114 0.99 6.75 -6.20
N ARG A 115 -0.24 7.16 -5.84
CA ARG A 115 -0.73 8.53 -6.01
C ARG A 115 0.03 9.52 -5.13
N GLY A 116 0.33 9.18 -3.88
CA GLY A 116 1.15 10.00 -2.98
C GLY A 116 2.56 10.24 -3.53
N THR A 117 3.20 9.19 -4.04
CA THR A 117 4.51 9.27 -4.70
C THR A 117 4.45 10.11 -5.97
N PHE A 118 3.50 9.82 -6.84
CA PHE A 118 3.31 10.53 -8.11
C PHE A 118 3.08 12.03 -7.89
N ALA A 119 2.14 12.40 -7.00
CA ALA A 119 1.83 13.79 -6.69
C ALA A 119 3.05 14.55 -6.14
N SER A 120 3.84 13.91 -5.28
CA SER A 120 5.07 14.51 -4.74
C SER A 120 6.11 14.74 -5.80
N LEU A 121 6.25 13.80 -6.75
CA LEU A 121 7.18 13.95 -7.88
C LEU A 121 6.79 15.06 -8.86
N LEU A 122 5.51 15.38 -8.98
CA LEU A 122 5.07 16.51 -9.81
C LEU A 122 5.50 17.87 -9.23
N ILE A 123 5.65 17.95 -7.91
CA ILE A 123 6.07 19.18 -7.22
C ILE A 123 7.58 19.35 -7.26
N VAL A 124 8.34 18.25 -7.22
CA VAL A 124 9.81 18.27 -7.26
C VAL A 124 10.27 18.54 -8.68
N HIS A 125 11.00 19.66 -8.86
CA HIS A 125 11.51 20.02 -10.16
C HIS A 125 12.59 19.03 -10.64
N LYS A 126 12.53 18.65 -11.90
CA LYS A 126 13.43 17.64 -12.50
C LYS A 126 14.91 18.09 -12.52
N SER A 127 15.16 19.39 -12.48
CA SER A 127 16.52 19.94 -12.43
C SER A 127 17.37 19.44 -11.27
N PHE A 128 16.78 19.03 -10.14
CA PHE A 128 17.52 18.41 -9.04
C PHE A 128 18.15 17.07 -9.44
N GLU A 129 17.39 16.28 -10.18
CA GLU A 129 17.85 15.00 -10.72
C GLU A 129 18.93 15.21 -11.81
N GLU A 130 18.69 16.17 -12.72
CA GLU A 130 19.62 16.51 -13.79
C GLU A 130 20.94 17.12 -13.24
N ALA A 131 20.89 17.92 -12.18
CA ALA A 131 22.08 18.43 -11.52
C ALA A 131 22.93 17.32 -10.90
N ALA A 132 22.32 16.35 -10.22
CA ALA A 132 23.02 15.21 -9.67
C ALA A 132 23.67 14.34 -10.77
N GLU A 133 22.96 14.09 -11.85
CA GLU A 133 23.50 13.34 -13.00
C GLU A 133 24.65 14.09 -13.69
N SER A 134 24.60 15.43 -13.74
CA SER A 134 25.67 16.26 -14.33
C SER A 134 27.01 16.19 -13.58
N VAL A 135 26.98 15.89 -12.26
CA VAL A 135 28.18 15.65 -11.48
C VAL A 135 28.59 14.18 -11.39
N GLY A 136 27.96 13.33 -12.22
CA GLY A 136 28.35 11.91 -12.38
C GLY A 136 27.56 10.92 -11.54
N ALA A 137 26.47 11.34 -10.86
CA ALA A 137 25.63 10.40 -10.15
C ALA A 137 24.88 9.46 -11.13
N THR A 138 24.81 8.17 -10.76
CA THR A 138 23.98 7.22 -11.50
C THR A 138 22.50 7.47 -11.23
N LYS A 139 21.60 7.02 -12.10
CA LYS A 139 20.14 7.14 -11.89
C LYS A 139 19.68 6.55 -10.56
N MET A 140 20.28 5.45 -10.10
CA MET A 140 19.97 4.82 -8.84
C MET A 140 20.45 5.69 -7.65
N THR A 141 21.66 6.25 -7.75
CA THR A 141 22.19 7.18 -6.75
C THR A 141 21.34 8.44 -6.67
N THR A 142 21.01 9.04 -7.82
CA THR A 142 20.11 10.21 -7.91
C THR A 142 18.76 9.91 -7.29
N PHE A 143 18.17 8.76 -7.59
CA PHE A 143 16.88 8.37 -6.99
C PHE A 143 16.99 8.24 -5.47
N LYS A 144 17.99 7.53 -4.96
CA LYS A 144 18.14 7.23 -3.54
C LYS A 144 18.52 8.47 -2.71
N ASP A 145 19.47 9.27 -3.21
CA ASP A 145 20.12 10.31 -2.42
C ASP A 145 19.49 11.70 -2.65
N VAL A 146 18.77 11.89 -3.77
CA VAL A 146 18.13 13.17 -4.11
C VAL A 146 16.61 13.04 -4.17
N THR A 147 16.10 12.17 -5.06
CA THR A 147 14.66 12.11 -5.33
C THR A 147 13.88 11.59 -4.14
N LEU A 148 14.28 10.46 -3.56
CA LEU A 148 13.56 9.82 -2.45
C LEU A 148 13.47 10.69 -1.19
N PRO A 149 14.55 11.37 -0.75
CA PRO A 149 14.48 12.32 0.35
C PRO A 149 13.55 13.51 0.10
N LEU A 150 13.44 13.98 -1.14
CA LEU A 150 12.56 15.10 -1.48
C LEU A 150 11.08 14.70 -1.47
N ILE A 151 10.76 13.47 -1.87
CA ILE A 151 9.37 12.98 -1.98
C ILE A 151 8.89 12.21 -0.75
N TRP A 152 9.77 11.92 0.22
CA TRP A 152 9.46 11.00 1.31
C TRP A 152 8.19 11.36 2.10
N LYS A 153 7.91 12.67 2.25
CA LYS A 153 6.70 13.15 2.94
C LYS A 153 5.42 12.70 2.23
N GLY A 154 5.39 12.75 0.89
CA GLY A 154 4.24 12.27 0.13
C GLY A 154 4.14 10.75 0.10
N VAL A 155 5.27 10.06 0.05
CA VAL A 155 5.31 8.60 0.22
C VAL A 155 4.75 8.23 1.58
N LEU A 156 5.16 8.92 2.64
CA LEU A 156 4.66 8.70 4.00
C LEU A 156 3.14 8.90 4.09
N VAL A 157 2.62 10.00 3.55
CA VAL A 157 1.18 10.29 3.56
C VAL A 157 0.40 9.19 2.84
N GLY A 158 0.81 8.81 1.62
CA GLY A 158 0.18 7.73 0.86
C GLY A 158 0.24 6.39 1.60
N SER A 159 1.37 6.10 2.23
CA SER A 159 1.59 4.87 2.99
C SER A 159 0.77 4.83 4.30
N LEU A 160 0.67 5.95 5.02
CA LEU A 160 -0.18 6.06 6.21
C LEU A 160 -1.66 5.88 5.85
N TYR A 161 -2.09 6.43 4.72
CA TYR A 161 -3.46 6.21 4.24
C TYR A 161 -3.70 4.73 3.91
N SER A 162 -2.75 4.07 3.25
CA SER A 162 -2.79 2.63 2.99
C SER A 162 -2.84 1.82 4.29
N PHE A 163 -2.08 2.23 5.33
CA PHE A 163 -2.06 1.59 6.65
C PHE A 163 -3.42 1.68 7.35
N ILE A 164 -3.97 2.89 7.46
CA ILE A 164 -5.24 3.13 8.14
C ILE A 164 -6.36 2.30 7.48
N LEU A 165 -6.41 2.31 6.15
CA LEU A 165 -7.42 1.56 5.41
C LEU A 165 -7.21 0.04 5.48
N ALA A 166 -5.98 -0.44 5.60
CA ALA A 166 -5.71 -1.87 5.81
C ALA A 166 -6.06 -2.30 7.24
N LEU A 167 -5.87 -1.41 8.22
CA LEU A 167 -6.20 -1.69 9.62
C LEU A 167 -7.72 -1.81 9.87
N GLN A 168 -8.54 -1.19 9.02
CA GLN A 168 -9.99 -1.24 9.10
C GLN A 168 -10.60 -2.54 8.54
N GLU A 169 -9.85 -3.33 7.81
CA GLU A 169 -10.27 -4.61 7.23
C GLU A 169 -9.81 -5.79 8.07
#